data_5b8b0179e5b82b2a79222f0d898332bb
#
_entry.id   5b8b0179e5b82b2a79222f0d898332bb
#
_cell.length_a   1.000
_cell.length_b   1.000
_cell.length_c   1.000
_cell.angle_alpha   90.00
_cell.angle_beta   90.00
_cell.angle_gamma   90.00
#
_symmetry.space_group_name_H-M   'P 1'
#
loop_
_entity.id
_entity.type
_entity.pdbx_description
1 polymer ?
#
loop_
_entity_poly.entity_id
_entity_poly.type
_entity_poly.pdbx_seq_one_letter_code
_entity_poly.pdbx_strand_id
1 'polypeptide(L)'
;MSKILVGSAPDSWGVWFPDDPQQTPYTRFLDEVAASGYEWIELGPFGYLPTDPQKLSDELAARGLKLSAGTVFEHLHQDDSWDAVWSQIEHVAKLTAAVGGKHVVVIPEMWRDPATGAVLEDRNLTPAQWRKKTQGMNELGKAMFEKYGVRAQYHPHADSHVDTEANVYRFLDGTDGDFVNLCLDTGHISYCGGDNIAIIRRAPERIGYLHLKQVDPEVRAKVEAEDLPFGEAVKLGAMIEPPLGIPDMPPLLAEIERLGIDVFAIVEQDMYPCEADAPLPIAKRTQSYLGSCGVPSVRFN
;
A
#
# COMPACT_ATOMS: atom_id res chain seq x y z
N MET A 1 -8.63 -23.23 6.49
CA MET A 1 -9.24 -21.90 6.50
C MET A 1 -8.17 -20.94 6.04
N SER A 2 -8.49 -20.09 5.10
CA SER A 2 -7.66 -18.97 4.66
C SER A 2 -7.35 -18.02 5.83
N LYS A 3 -6.18 -17.40 5.80
CA LYS A 3 -5.77 -16.47 6.85
C LYS A 3 -5.62 -15.07 6.26
N ILE A 4 -6.30 -14.11 6.87
CA ILE A 4 -6.01 -12.70 6.66
C ILE A 4 -4.94 -12.32 7.70
N LEU A 5 -3.73 -12.00 7.20
CA LEU A 5 -2.57 -11.65 8.02
C LEU A 5 -2.51 -10.14 8.16
N VAL A 6 -2.88 -9.63 9.34
CA VAL A 6 -3.04 -8.19 9.55
C VAL A 6 -1.76 -7.53 10.02
N GLY A 7 -1.45 -6.40 9.44
CA GLY A 7 -0.32 -5.54 9.80
C GLY A 7 -0.65 -4.06 9.66
N SER A 8 0.38 -3.22 9.74
CA SER A 8 0.27 -1.80 9.43
C SER A 8 1.55 -1.27 8.80
N ALA A 9 1.50 -0.04 8.27
CA ALA A 9 2.59 0.59 7.55
C ALA A 9 2.96 1.96 8.14
N PRO A 10 4.17 2.47 7.87
CA PRO A 10 4.65 3.74 8.44
C PRO A 10 3.82 4.97 8.07
N ASP A 11 3.11 4.98 6.95
CA ASP A 11 2.20 6.05 6.53
C ASP A 11 1.11 6.33 7.56
N SER A 12 0.63 5.28 8.27
CA SER A 12 -0.31 5.39 9.39
C SER A 12 0.30 6.03 10.64
N TRP A 13 1.59 6.31 10.64
CA TRP A 13 2.34 7.07 11.65
C TRP A 13 2.90 8.39 11.09
N GLY A 14 2.34 8.86 9.98
CA GLY A 14 2.74 10.11 9.36
C GLY A 14 4.11 10.06 8.69
N VAL A 15 4.52 8.91 8.18
CA VAL A 15 5.84 8.71 7.55
C VAL A 15 5.69 8.59 6.05
N TRP A 16 6.10 9.63 5.32
CA TRP A 16 6.08 9.69 3.86
C TRP A 16 7.48 9.73 3.24
N PHE A 17 8.49 10.12 4.03
CA PHE A 17 9.86 10.30 3.55
C PHE A 17 10.84 9.47 4.37
N PRO A 18 11.99 9.07 3.80
CA PRO A 18 12.97 8.28 4.53
C PRO A 18 13.65 9.07 5.65
N ASP A 19 13.78 10.37 5.51
CA ASP A 19 14.54 11.24 6.41
C ASP A 19 13.85 12.62 6.56
N ASP A 20 12.80 12.66 7.39
CA ASP A 20 12.13 13.89 7.78
C ASP A 20 12.06 13.97 9.31
N PRO A 21 12.67 14.97 9.95
CA PRO A 21 12.70 15.10 11.41
C PRO A 21 11.34 15.39 12.04
N GLN A 22 10.32 15.74 11.26
CA GLN A 22 8.95 15.96 11.73
C GLN A 22 8.14 14.66 11.81
N GLN A 23 8.62 13.58 11.23
CA GLN A 23 7.96 12.28 11.23
C GLN A 23 8.22 11.49 12.51
N THR A 24 7.34 10.54 12.79
CA THR A 24 7.53 9.59 13.90
C THR A 24 8.85 8.82 13.72
N PRO A 25 9.74 8.79 14.73
CA PRO A 25 10.96 7.98 14.66
C PRO A 25 10.64 6.48 14.52
N TYR A 26 11.44 5.73 13.73
CA TYR A 26 11.16 4.33 13.43
C TYR A 26 11.05 3.44 14.69
N THR A 27 11.81 3.73 15.73
CA THR A 27 11.74 2.97 17.00
C THR A 27 10.39 3.11 17.66
N ARG A 28 9.83 4.34 17.68
CA ARG A 28 8.49 4.61 18.19
C ARG A 28 7.42 3.93 17.35
N PHE A 29 7.52 4.01 16.02
CA PHE A 29 6.63 3.31 15.10
C PHE A 29 6.57 1.81 15.41
N LEU A 30 7.73 1.14 15.48
CA LEU A 30 7.81 -0.29 15.77
C LEU A 30 7.23 -0.64 17.16
N ASP A 31 7.52 0.16 18.19
CA ASP A 31 6.97 -0.03 19.54
C ASP A 31 5.45 0.09 19.56
N GLU A 32 4.90 1.09 18.87
CA GLU A 32 3.47 1.37 18.86
C GLU A 32 2.68 0.37 17.99
N VAL A 33 3.23 -0.08 16.85
CA VAL A 33 2.65 -1.16 16.03
C VAL A 33 2.54 -2.43 16.87
N ALA A 34 3.60 -2.82 17.57
CA ALA A 34 3.60 -3.97 18.45
C ALA A 34 2.58 -3.81 19.61
N ALA A 35 2.51 -2.62 20.21
CA ALA A 35 1.56 -2.30 21.30
C ALA A 35 0.10 -2.21 20.82
N SER A 36 -0.13 -2.05 19.51
CA SER A 36 -1.47 -2.07 18.90
C SER A 36 -1.98 -3.49 18.63
N GLY A 37 -1.10 -4.52 18.74
CA GLY A 37 -1.46 -5.92 18.50
C GLY A 37 -1.24 -6.40 17.06
N TYR A 38 -0.69 -5.58 16.19
CA TYR A 38 -0.27 -6.02 14.85
C TYR A 38 0.95 -6.93 14.92
N GLU A 39 1.03 -7.87 13.99
CA GLU A 39 2.16 -8.81 13.86
C GLU A 39 3.04 -8.45 12.66
N TRP A 40 2.48 -7.82 11.64
CA TRP A 40 3.14 -7.57 10.36
C TRP A 40 3.32 -6.07 10.11
N ILE A 41 4.40 -5.74 9.43
CA ILE A 41 4.67 -4.36 8.97
C ILE A 41 5.11 -4.33 7.52
N GLU A 42 5.00 -3.17 6.88
CA GLU A 42 5.72 -2.81 5.66
C GLU A 42 6.96 -1.97 5.97
N LEU A 43 7.92 -1.95 5.03
CA LEU A 43 9.12 -1.12 5.18
C LEU A 43 8.80 0.38 5.16
N GLY A 44 7.76 0.79 4.42
CA GLY A 44 7.55 2.19 4.07
C GLY A 44 8.70 2.74 3.22
N PRO A 45 8.97 4.05 3.27
CA PRO A 45 10.05 4.68 2.50
C PRO A 45 11.41 4.05 2.80
N PHE A 46 12.13 3.60 1.76
CA PHE A 46 13.43 2.95 1.95
C PHE A 46 14.44 3.89 2.62
N GLY A 47 14.98 3.47 3.76
CA GLY A 47 15.88 4.27 4.60
C GLY A 47 15.25 4.77 5.91
N TYR A 48 13.92 4.75 6.02
CA TYR A 48 13.23 5.04 7.28
C TYR A 48 13.52 3.97 8.35
N LEU A 49 13.29 2.70 8.02
CA LEU A 49 13.75 1.58 8.83
C LEU A 49 15.22 1.26 8.53
N PRO A 50 15.92 0.56 9.44
CA PRO A 50 17.29 0.13 9.18
C PRO A 50 17.44 -0.63 7.86
N THR A 51 18.42 -0.26 7.04
CA THR A 51 18.69 -0.91 5.74
C THR A 51 19.70 -2.05 5.85
N ASP A 52 20.36 -2.22 7.00
CA ASP A 52 21.12 -3.42 7.31
C ASP A 52 20.17 -4.58 7.69
N PRO A 53 20.20 -5.73 6.99
CA PRO A 53 19.26 -6.81 7.20
C PRO A 53 19.29 -7.40 8.61
N GLN A 54 20.49 -7.51 9.22
CA GLN A 54 20.62 -8.07 10.57
C GLN A 54 20.01 -7.11 11.59
N LYS A 55 20.34 -5.82 11.50
CA LYS A 55 19.79 -4.80 12.39
C LYS A 55 18.27 -4.73 12.28
N LEU A 56 17.71 -4.77 11.07
CA LEU A 56 16.27 -4.76 10.88
C LEU A 56 15.61 -6.02 11.47
N SER A 57 16.20 -7.19 11.24
CA SER A 57 15.72 -8.45 11.82
C SER A 57 15.71 -8.43 13.34
N ASP A 58 16.76 -7.89 13.96
CA ASP A 58 16.87 -7.78 15.41
C ASP A 58 15.82 -6.82 15.99
N GLU A 59 15.60 -5.67 15.34
CA GLU A 59 14.58 -4.69 15.74
C GLU A 59 13.15 -5.26 15.66
N LEU A 60 12.87 -6.02 14.61
CA LEU A 60 11.57 -6.70 14.44
C LEU A 60 11.40 -7.83 15.46
N ALA A 61 12.40 -8.68 15.61
CA ALA A 61 12.38 -9.81 16.54
C ALA A 61 12.20 -9.37 18.00
N ALA A 62 12.87 -8.29 18.42
CA ALA A 62 12.75 -7.72 19.77
C ALA A 62 11.30 -7.33 20.11
N ARG A 63 10.46 -7.05 19.13
CA ARG A 63 9.05 -6.67 19.27
C ARG A 63 8.07 -7.74 18.84
N GLY A 64 8.58 -8.90 18.34
CA GLY A 64 7.78 -9.97 17.78
C GLY A 64 7.03 -9.55 16.51
N LEU A 65 7.57 -8.61 15.76
CA LEU A 65 7.09 -8.16 14.47
C LEU A 65 7.72 -8.95 13.33
N LYS A 66 7.06 -8.94 12.18
CA LYS A 66 7.52 -9.59 10.94
C LYS A 66 7.33 -8.64 9.76
N LEU A 67 8.18 -8.75 8.75
CA LEU A 67 8.07 -7.99 7.52
C LEU A 67 7.15 -8.70 6.53
N SER A 68 6.13 -8.01 6.02
CA SER A 68 5.24 -8.47 4.95
C SER A 68 5.77 -8.08 3.57
N ALA A 69 6.11 -6.79 3.37
CA ALA A 69 6.51 -6.24 2.09
C ALA A 69 7.50 -5.07 2.22
N GLY A 70 8.26 -4.86 1.14
CA GLY A 70 8.90 -3.58 0.87
C GLY A 70 8.01 -2.70 0.01
N THR A 71 8.31 -1.39 -0.06
CA THR A 71 7.53 -0.40 -0.81
C THR A 71 8.44 0.36 -1.77
N VAL A 72 8.02 0.52 -3.02
CA VAL A 72 8.76 1.21 -4.08
C VAL A 72 7.84 2.00 -4.98
N PHE A 73 8.40 3.01 -5.68
CA PHE A 73 7.70 3.77 -6.71
C PHE A 73 8.18 3.40 -8.10
N GLU A 74 7.29 3.51 -9.12
CA GLU A 74 7.61 3.23 -10.52
C GLU A 74 7.06 4.30 -11.47
N HIS A 75 7.81 4.55 -12.55
CA HIS A 75 7.44 5.40 -13.69
C HIS A 75 7.81 4.71 -15.01
N LEU A 76 7.54 3.41 -15.12
CA LEU A 76 7.94 2.55 -16.25
C LEU A 76 7.30 2.92 -17.59
N HIS A 77 6.33 3.81 -17.62
CA HIS A 77 5.76 4.37 -18.85
C HIS A 77 6.68 5.40 -19.55
N GLN A 78 7.63 5.96 -18.80
CA GLN A 78 8.59 6.95 -19.31
C GLN A 78 9.73 6.29 -20.09
N ASP A 79 10.37 7.07 -20.99
CA ASP A 79 11.53 6.59 -21.74
C ASP A 79 12.75 6.52 -20.80
N ASP A 80 13.60 5.52 -21.03
CA ASP A 80 14.86 5.31 -20.29
C ASP A 80 14.71 5.20 -18.76
N SER A 81 13.52 4.86 -18.27
CA SER A 81 13.21 4.77 -16.83
C SER A 81 13.69 3.48 -16.16
N TRP A 82 13.97 2.42 -16.93
CA TRP A 82 14.25 1.08 -16.39
C TRP A 82 15.40 1.06 -15.38
N ASP A 83 16.55 1.64 -15.72
CA ASP A 83 17.74 1.56 -14.84
C ASP A 83 17.52 2.29 -13.51
N ALA A 84 16.82 3.44 -13.54
CA ALA A 84 16.50 4.20 -12.33
C ALA A 84 15.51 3.45 -11.44
N VAL A 85 14.43 2.92 -12.04
CA VAL A 85 13.41 2.13 -11.34
C VAL A 85 14.03 0.85 -10.78
N TRP A 86 14.78 0.11 -11.60
CA TRP A 86 15.41 -1.14 -11.16
C TRP A 86 16.41 -0.94 -10.04
N SER A 87 17.26 0.10 -10.11
CA SER A 87 18.24 0.41 -9.06
C SER A 87 17.58 0.61 -7.69
N GLN A 88 16.45 1.33 -7.64
CA GLN A 88 15.69 1.53 -6.40
C GLN A 88 15.10 0.21 -5.91
N ILE A 89 14.41 -0.49 -6.81
CA ILE A 89 13.65 -1.70 -6.50
C ILE A 89 14.58 -2.84 -6.07
N GLU A 90 15.75 -2.97 -6.68
CA GLU A 90 16.71 -4.01 -6.33
C GLU A 90 17.15 -3.92 -4.86
N HIS A 91 17.40 -2.73 -4.34
CA HIS A 91 17.75 -2.53 -2.94
C HIS A 91 16.63 -2.97 -1.99
N VAL A 92 15.40 -2.57 -2.30
CA VAL A 92 14.22 -2.92 -1.50
C VAL A 92 13.92 -4.42 -1.57
N ALA A 93 13.92 -5.01 -2.76
CA ALA A 93 13.65 -6.44 -2.95
C ALA A 93 14.70 -7.32 -2.23
N LYS A 94 15.98 -6.92 -2.30
CA LYS A 94 17.07 -7.61 -1.60
C LYS A 94 16.91 -7.55 -0.08
N LEU A 95 16.62 -6.36 0.47
CA LEU A 95 16.39 -6.20 1.91
C LEU A 95 15.16 -6.99 2.35
N THR A 96 14.05 -6.86 1.63
CA THR A 96 12.79 -7.56 1.91
C THR A 96 13.02 -9.08 1.98
N ALA A 97 13.68 -9.66 0.97
CA ALA A 97 13.98 -11.09 0.94
C ALA A 97 14.91 -11.51 2.09
N ALA A 98 15.93 -10.72 2.39
CA ALA A 98 16.90 -11.03 3.44
C ALA A 98 16.27 -11.07 4.84
N VAL A 99 15.21 -10.29 5.08
CA VAL A 99 14.46 -10.25 6.35
C VAL A 99 13.26 -11.20 6.35
N GLY A 100 13.03 -11.94 5.26
CA GLY A 100 11.97 -12.95 5.16
C GLY A 100 10.65 -12.47 4.58
N GLY A 101 10.55 -11.20 4.17
CA GLY A 101 9.41 -10.66 3.41
C GLY A 101 9.30 -11.33 2.03
N LYS A 102 8.09 -11.39 1.49
CA LYS A 102 7.78 -12.11 0.24
C LYS A 102 7.17 -11.22 -0.84
N HIS A 103 6.87 -9.99 -0.54
CA HIS A 103 6.18 -9.07 -1.42
C HIS A 103 6.93 -7.73 -1.50
N VAL A 104 6.77 -7.07 -2.64
CA VAL A 104 7.12 -5.66 -2.83
C VAL A 104 5.90 -4.96 -3.38
N VAL A 105 5.38 -3.99 -2.65
CA VAL A 105 4.30 -3.10 -3.10
C VAL A 105 4.91 -2.09 -4.06
N VAL A 106 4.40 -2.06 -5.28
CA VAL A 106 4.86 -1.19 -6.36
C VAL A 106 3.82 -0.12 -6.63
N ILE A 107 4.13 1.11 -6.26
CA ILE A 107 3.24 2.26 -6.36
C ILE A 107 3.59 3.05 -7.62
N PRO A 108 2.65 3.36 -8.52
CA PRO A 108 2.90 4.28 -9.63
C PRO A 108 3.13 5.71 -9.14
N GLU A 109 4.09 6.41 -9.72
CA GLU A 109 4.24 7.85 -9.48
C GLU A 109 2.99 8.61 -9.94
N MET A 110 2.74 9.74 -9.27
CA MET A 110 1.59 10.59 -9.54
C MET A 110 1.84 11.50 -10.73
N TRP A 111 0.80 11.72 -11.56
CA TRP A 111 0.86 12.62 -12.72
C TRP A 111 0.83 14.11 -12.33
N ARG A 112 0.49 14.42 -11.08
CA ARG A 112 0.56 15.78 -10.51
C ARG A 112 1.26 15.77 -9.15
N ASP A 113 1.85 16.89 -8.79
CA ASP A 113 2.50 17.08 -7.49
C ASP A 113 1.46 17.00 -6.36
N PRO A 114 1.63 16.13 -5.36
CA PRO A 114 0.62 15.90 -4.32
C PRO A 114 0.41 17.09 -3.37
N ALA A 115 1.38 17.98 -3.26
CA ALA A 115 1.29 19.14 -2.36
C ALA A 115 0.73 20.37 -3.07
N THR A 116 1.12 20.60 -4.31
CA THR A 116 0.81 21.84 -5.04
C THR A 116 -0.26 21.67 -6.11
N GLY A 117 -0.54 20.43 -6.53
CA GLY A 117 -1.42 20.12 -7.66
C GLY A 117 -0.82 20.44 -9.02
N ALA A 118 0.44 20.87 -9.09
CA ALA A 118 1.10 21.18 -10.35
C ALA A 118 1.16 19.92 -11.24
N VAL A 119 0.70 20.04 -12.48
CA VAL A 119 0.73 18.95 -13.45
C VAL A 119 2.19 18.64 -13.81
N LEU A 120 2.63 17.42 -13.56
CA LEU A 120 3.98 16.93 -13.86
C LEU A 120 4.01 16.26 -15.24
N GLU A 121 2.94 15.56 -15.60
CA GLU A 121 2.78 14.90 -16.90
C GLU A 121 1.28 14.78 -17.27
N ASP A 122 1.00 14.32 -18.50
CA ASP A 122 -0.40 14.12 -18.91
C ASP A 122 -1.06 13.01 -18.07
N ARG A 123 -2.23 13.30 -17.53
CA ARG A 123 -3.03 12.33 -16.75
C ARG A 123 -3.31 11.05 -17.54
N ASN A 124 -3.42 11.13 -18.86
CA ASN A 124 -3.78 10.01 -19.71
C ASN A 124 -2.58 9.50 -20.48
N LEU A 125 -2.14 8.30 -20.17
CA LEU A 125 -1.10 7.65 -20.96
C LEU A 125 -1.57 7.32 -22.37
N THR A 126 -0.69 7.57 -23.35
CA THR A 126 -0.88 7.09 -24.72
C THR A 126 -0.89 5.55 -24.77
N PRO A 127 -1.43 4.94 -25.83
CA PRO A 127 -1.37 3.49 -26.00
C PRO A 127 0.06 2.91 -26.01
N ALA A 128 1.06 3.69 -26.42
CA ALA A 128 2.46 3.29 -26.38
C ALA A 128 3.01 3.26 -24.94
N GLN A 129 2.73 4.29 -24.16
CA GLN A 129 3.10 4.38 -22.74
C GLN A 129 2.43 3.28 -21.91
N TRP A 130 1.15 3.00 -22.16
CA TRP A 130 0.46 1.87 -21.51
C TRP A 130 1.14 0.52 -21.77
N ARG A 131 1.50 0.24 -23.04
CA ARG A 131 2.24 -0.98 -23.36
C ARG A 131 3.58 -1.02 -22.64
N LYS A 132 4.32 0.09 -22.64
CA LYS A 132 5.61 0.20 -21.98
C LYS A 132 5.48 -0.06 -20.47
N LYS A 133 4.50 0.55 -19.81
CA LYS A 133 4.20 0.35 -18.38
C LYS A 133 3.91 -1.12 -18.05
N THR A 134 3.00 -1.75 -18.78
CA THR A 134 2.61 -3.14 -18.51
C THR A 134 3.73 -4.14 -18.85
N GLN A 135 4.47 -3.93 -19.94
CA GLN A 135 5.64 -4.74 -20.26
C GLN A 135 6.76 -4.56 -19.25
N GLY A 136 7.07 -3.31 -18.87
CA GLY A 136 8.05 -3.03 -17.83
C GLY A 136 7.68 -3.66 -16.49
N MET A 137 6.40 -3.61 -16.10
CA MET A 137 5.94 -4.29 -14.89
C MET A 137 6.09 -5.81 -14.94
N ASN A 138 5.85 -6.44 -16.08
CA ASN A 138 6.07 -7.88 -16.26
C ASN A 138 7.55 -8.24 -16.13
N GLU A 139 8.43 -7.48 -16.77
CA GLU A 139 9.88 -7.66 -16.66
C GLU A 139 10.36 -7.45 -15.22
N LEU A 140 9.85 -6.41 -14.57
CA LEU A 140 10.17 -6.08 -13.18
C LEU A 140 9.74 -7.19 -12.21
N GLY A 141 8.48 -7.61 -12.29
CA GLY A 141 7.93 -8.66 -11.42
C GLY A 141 8.66 -9.99 -11.61
N LYS A 142 8.96 -10.35 -12.86
CA LYS A 142 9.75 -11.53 -13.18
C LYS A 142 11.16 -11.44 -12.60
N ALA A 143 11.86 -10.32 -12.81
CA ALA A 143 13.22 -10.12 -12.33
C ALA A 143 13.30 -10.18 -10.80
N MET A 144 12.35 -9.57 -10.08
CA MET A 144 12.28 -9.65 -8.62
C MET A 144 12.03 -11.07 -8.13
N PHE A 145 11.12 -11.80 -8.78
CA PHE A 145 10.82 -13.17 -8.41
C PHE A 145 11.99 -14.12 -8.66
N GLU A 146 12.58 -14.08 -9.85
CA GLU A 146 13.70 -14.96 -10.22
C GLU A 146 14.97 -14.68 -9.38
N LYS A 147 15.25 -13.40 -9.06
CA LYS A 147 16.49 -13.01 -8.38
C LYS A 147 16.38 -13.07 -6.85
N TYR A 148 15.22 -12.74 -6.29
CA TYR A 148 15.05 -12.57 -4.84
C TYR A 148 13.91 -13.41 -4.24
N GLY A 149 13.08 -14.05 -5.05
CA GLY A 149 11.93 -14.83 -4.58
C GLY A 149 10.82 -13.95 -3.99
N VAL A 150 10.76 -12.66 -4.33
CA VAL A 150 9.71 -11.72 -3.92
C VAL A 150 8.77 -11.41 -5.09
N ARG A 151 7.48 -11.21 -4.78
CA ARG A 151 6.44 -10.96 -5.77
C ARG A 151 6.08 -9.48 -5.82
N ALA A 152 5.86 -8.98 -7.04
CA ALA A 152 5.34 -7.64 -7.26
C ALA A 152 3.85 -7.57 -6.93
N GLN A 153 3.47 -6.60 -6.10
CA GLN A 153 2.09 -6.27 -5.74
C GLN A 153 1.80 -4.84 -6.20
N TYR A 154 1.17 -4.70 -7.35
CA TYR A 154 0.91 -3.39 -7.93
C TYR A 154 -0.20 -2.67 -7.18
N HIS A 155 0.06 -1.45 -6.75
CA HIS A 155 -0.81 -0.67 -5.89
C HIS A 155 -1.41 0.52 -6.68
N PRO A 156 -2.67 0.44 -7.16
CA PRO A 156 -3.36 1.59 -7.72
C PRO A 156 -3.43 2.73 -6.71
N HIS A 157 -3.07 3.95 -7.16
CA HIS A 157 -2.96 5.09 -6.25
C HIS A 157 -3.68 6.31 -6.82
N ALA A 158 -4.32 7.10 -5.96
CA ALA A 158 -4.92 8.38 -6.32
C ALA A 158 -3.89 9.28 -7.02
N ASP A 159 -4.34 10.08 -7.98
CA ASP A 159 -3.50 10.95 -8.81
C ASP A 159 -2.42 10.22 -9.64
N SER A 160 -2.51 8.90 -9.79
CA SER A 160 -1.65 8.14 -10.70
C SER A 160 -2.37 7.80 -12.01
N HIS A 161 -1.65 7.18 -12.95
CA HIS A 161 -2.24 6.70 -14.22
C HIS A 161 -3.11 5.44 -14.06
N VAL A 162 -3.08 4.81 -12.87
CA VAL A 162 -3.90 3.64 -12.54
C VAL A 162 -4.69 3.96 -11.26
N ASP A 163 -5.56 4.94 -11.38
CA ASP A 163 -6.37 5.50 -10.29
C ASP A 163 -7.85 5.06 -10.36
N THR A 164 -8.37 4.78 -11.56
CA THR A 164 -9.77 4.38 -11.76
C THR A 164 -9.92 2.87 -11.90
N GLU A 165 -11.10 2.35 -11.58
CA GLU A 165 -11.45 0.94 -11.78
C GLU A 165 -11.18 0.47 -13.22
N ALA A 166 -11.50 1.28 -14.22
CA ALA A 166 -11.23 0.98 -15.63
C ALA A 166 -9.75 0.86 -15.93
N ASN A 167 -8.91 1.72 -15.34
CA ASN A 167 -7.45 1.66 -15.48
C ASN A 167 -6.85 0.48 -14.73
N VAL A 168 -7.42 0.09 -13.58
CA VAL A 168 -7.05 -1.15 -12.87
C VAL A 168 -7.29 -2.36 -13.75
N TYR A 169 -8.47 -2.48 -14.36
CA TYR A 169 -8.76 -3.59 -15.28
C TYR A 169 -7.82 -3.59 -16.49
N ARG A 170 -7.59 -2.43 -17.10
CA ARG A 170 -6.65 -2.31 -18.21
C ARG A 170 -5.23 -2.73 -17.83
N PHE A 171 -4.78 -2.38 -16.63
CA PHE A 171 -3.48 -2.79 -16.10
C PHE A 171 -3.41 -4.30 -15.90
N LEU A 172 -4.42 -4.89 -15.26
CA LEU A 172 -4.49 -6.33 -15.01
C LEU A 172 -4.55 -7.15 -16.30
N ASP A 173 -5.32 -6.68 -17.31
CA ASP A 173 -5.40 -7.32 -18.62
C ASP A 173 -4.07 -7.25 -19.42
N GLY A 174 -3.22 -6.27 -19.12
CA GLY A 174 -1.91 -6.09 -19.77
C GLY A 174 -0.73 -6.72 -19.02
N THR A 175 -0.95 -7.30 -17.82
CA THR A 175 0.11 -7.85 -16.99
C THR A 175 -0.05 -9.34 -16.71
N ASP A 176 1.08 -10.04 -16.50
CA ASP A 176 1.15 -11.47 -16.25
C ASP A 176 0.94 -11.75 -14.74
N GLY A 177 -0.13 -12.47 -14.41
CA GLY A 177 -0.49 -12.84 -13.04
C GLY A 177 0.50 -13.79 -12.34
N ASP A 178 1.39 -14.43 -13.08
CA ASP A 178 2.45 -15.26 -12.48
C ASP A 178 3.49 -14.40 -11.74
N PHE A 179 3.68 -13.15 -12.14
CA PHE A 179 4.70 -12.26 -11.61
C PHE A 179 4.17 -10.97 -10.99
N VAL A 180 3.03 -10.45 -11.48
CA VAL A 180 2.45 -9.18 -11.05
C VAL A 180 1.03 -9.41 -10.55
N ASN A 181 0.79 -9.18 -9.26
CA ASN A 181 -0.54 -9.23 -8.69
C ASN A 181 -0.97 -7.83 -8.21
N LEU A 182 -2.19 -7.74 -7.72
CA LEU A 182 -2.76 -6.49 -7.21
C LEU A 182 -2.56 -6.40 -5.69
N CYS A 183 -1.97 -5.33 -5.24
CA CYS A 183 -2.21 -4.79 -3.91
C CYS A 183 -3.48 -3.94 -3.99
N LEU A 184 -4.62 -4.51 -3.61
CA LEU A 184 -5.87 -3.78 -3.61
C LEU A 184 -5.92 -2.85 -2.41
N ASP A 185 -5.70 -1.55 -2.64
CA ASP A 185 -5.94 -0.52 -1.64
C ASP A 185 -7.40 -0.08 -1.66
N THR A 186 -8.11 -0.42 -0.59
CA THR A 186 -9.56 -0.19 -0.52
C THR A 186 -9.94 1.28 -0.40
N GLY A 187 -9.05 2.09 0.15
CA GLY A 187 -9.21 3.54 0.27
C GLY A 187 -8.97 4.25 -1.06
N HIS A 188 -7.85 4.00 -1.73
CA HIS A 188 -7.56 4.63 -3.02
C HIS A 188 -8.60 4.30 -4.08
N ILE A 189 -9.06 3.05 -4.16
CA ILE A 189 -10.14 2.67 -5.07
C ILE A 189 -11.43 3.44 -4.74
N SER A 190 -11.83 3.49 -3.47
CA SER A 190 -13.04 4.22 -3.03
C SER A 190 -12.90 5.73 -3.22
N TYR A 191 -11.71 6.29 -2.97
CA TYR A 191 -11.39 7.69 -3.21
C TYR A 191 -11.59 8.08 -4.66
N CYS A 192 -11.17 7.24 -5.60
CA CYS A 192 -11.34 7.43 -7.04
C CYS A 192 -12.72 6.97 -7.58
N GLY A 193 -13.65 6.58 -6.70
CA GLY A 193 -15.02 6.20 -7.07
C GLY A 193 -15.21 4.80 -7.62
N GLY A 194 -14.22 3.92 -7.46
CA GLY A 194 -14.28 2.52 -7.86
C GLY A 194 -14.97 1.63 -6.82
N ASP A 195 -15.38 0.43 -7.27
CA ASP A 195 -15.98 -0.61 -6.44
C ASP A 195 -14.96 -1.73 -6.15
N ASN A 196 -14.49 -1.77 -4.90
CA ASN A 196 -13.54 -2.77 -4.43
C ASN A 196 -14.05 -4.21 -4.61
N ILE A 197 -15.33 -4.45 -4.34
CA ILE A 197 -15.94 -5.78 -4.44
C ILE A 197 -16.06 -6.20 -5.91
N ALA A 198 -16.38 -5.27 -6.81
CA ALA A 198 -16.39 -5.53 -8.24
C ALA A 198 -15.00 -5.93 -8.76
N ILE A 199 -13.94 -5.26 -8.31
CA ILE A 199 -12.54 -5.59 -8.67
C ILE A 199 -12.18 -6.99 -8.18
N ILE A 200 -12.48 -7.34 -6.91
CA ILE A 200 -12.20 -8.66 -6.35
C ILE A 200 -12.91 -9.75 -7.17
N ARG A 201 -14.18 -9.54 -7.51
CA ARG A 201 -14.98 -10.51 -8.28
C ARG A 201 -14.55 -10.65 -9.73
N ARG A 202 -14.04 -9.57 -10.33
CA ARG A 202 -13.57 -9.54 -11.72
C ARG A 202 -12.25 -10.28 -11.91
N ALA A 203 -11.35 -10.21 -10.90
CA ALA A 203 -10.01 -10.75 -10.98
C ALA A 203 -9.56 -11.39 -9.64
N PRO A 204 -10.28 -12.41 -9.13
CA PRO A 204 -10.02 -12.99 -7.82
C PRO A 204 -8.61 -13.60 -7.71
N GLU A 205 -8.09 -14.17 -8.80
CA GLU A 205 -6.75 -14.77 -8.89
C GLU A 205 -5.62 -13.75 -8.90
N ARG A 206 -5.95 -12.46 -9.10
CA ARG A 206 -4.98 -11.36 -9.13
C ARG A 206 -4.85 -10.63 -7.80
N ILE A 207 -5.69 -10.93 -6.81
CA ILE A 207 -5.61 -10.32 -5.48
C ILE A 207 -4.48 -11.01 -4.71
N GLY A 208 -3.33 -10.35 -4.60
CA GLY A 208 -2.14 -10.89 -3.92
C GLY A 208 -1.81 -10.22 -2.61
N TYR A 209 -2.38 -9.03 -2.35
CA TYR A 209 -2.11 -8.21 -1.19
C TYR A 209 -3.21 -7.17 -0.98
N LEU A 210 -3.39 -6.66 0.23
CA LEU A 210 -4.42 -5.67 0.54
C LEU A 210 -3.86 -4.53 1.38
N HIS A 211 -4.28 -3.31 1.06
CA HIS A 211 -4.28 -2.21 2.00
C HIS A 211 -5.73 -1.94 2.46
N LEU A 212 -5.95 -2.08 3.77
CA LEU A 212 -7.25 -1.78 4.38
C LEU A 212 -7.28 -0.32 4.82
N LYS A 213 -7.87 0.49 3.99
CA LYS A 213 -7.95 1.94 4.14
C LYS A 213 -9.39 2.39 3.94
N GLN A 214 -9.82 3.41 4.65
CA GLN A 214 -11.13 4.04 4.47
C GLN A 214 -11.01 5.52 4.16
N VAL A 215 -12.02 6.03 3.45
CA VAL A 215 -12.11 7.42 3.03
C VAL A 215 -13.34 8.07 3.63
N ASP A 216 -13.19 9.29 4.13
CA ASP A 216 -14.32 10.14 4.53
C ASP A 216 -15.08 10.59 3.28
N PRO A 217 -16.38 10.20 3.12
CA PRO A 217 -17.13 10.52 1.91
C PRO A 217 -17.44 12.02 1.75
N GLU A 218 -17.51 12.79 2.85
CA GLU A 218 -17.77 14.24 2.80
C GLU A 218 -16.52 14.98 2.36
N VAL A 219 -15.36 14.63 2.93
CA VAL A 219 -14.07 15.20 2.54
C VAL A 219 -13.75 14.84 1.09
N ARG A 220 -13.98 13.58 0.68
CA ARG A 220 -13.83 13.15 -0.71
C ARG A 220 -14.66 14.00 -1.67
N ALA A 221 -15.95 14.21 -1.36
CA ALA A 221 -16.83 15.03 -2.21
C ALA A 221 -16.34 16.47 -2.35
N LYS A 222 -15.79 17.06 -1.27
CA LYS A 222 -15.17 18.38 -1.29
C LYS A 222 -13.93 18.41 -2.18
N VAL A 223 -13.03 17.44 -2.00
CA VAL A 223 -11.78 17.32 -2.78
C VAL A 223 -12.08 17.20 -4.28
N GLU A 224 -13.07 16.39 -4.65
CA GLU A 224 -13.51 16.22 -6.04
C GLU A 224 -14.09 17.53 -6.61
N ALA A 225 -14.94 18.22 -5.85
CA ALA A 225 -15.55 19.47 -6.27
C ALA A 225 -14.54 20.62 -6.45
N GLU A 226 -13.47 20.64 -5.67
CA GLU A 226 -12.43 21.68 -5.68
C GLU A 226 -11.18 21.27 -6.47
N ASP A 227 -11.14 20.06 -7.04
CA ASP A 227 -9.99 19.46 -7.76
C ASP A 227 -8.68 19.55 -6.96
N LEU A 228 -8.74 19.19 -5.66
CA LEU A 228 -7.58 19.25 -4.79
C LEU A 228 -6.64 18.06 -5.04
N PRO A 229 -5.30 18.23 -4.95
CA PRO A 229 -4.35 17.14 -5.06
C PRO A 229 -4.40 16.24 -3.82
N PHE A 230 -3.92 15.00 -3.97
CA PHE A 230 -4.01 13.98 -2.94
C PHE A 230 -3.39 14.41 -1.60
N GLY A 231 -2.23 15.08 -1.60
CA GLY A 231 -1.60 15.55 -0.37
C GLY A 231 -2.43 16.59 0.40
N GLU A 232 -3.17 17.47 -0.32
CA GLU A 232 -4.13 18.38 0.32
C GLU A 232 -5.36 17.63 0.84
N ALA A 233 -5.82 16.59 0.12
CA ALA A 233 -6.90 15.73 0.58
C ALA A 233 -6.54 15.04 1.91
N VAL A 234 -5.31 14.53 2.03
CA VAL A 234 -4.80 13.92 3.28
C VAL A 234 -4.78 14.92 4.43
N LYS A 235 -4.32 16.14 4.21
CA LYS A 235 -4.33 17.22 5.23
C LYS A 235 -5.74 17.58 5.69
N LEU A 236 -6.74 17.44 4.82
CA LEU A 236 -8.15 17.65 5.14
C LEU A 236 -8.78 16.46 5.89
N GLY A 237 -8.05 15.34 6.07
CA GLY A 237 -8.54 14.14 6.72
C GLY A 237 -9.34 13.22 5.80
N ALA A 238 -9.03 13.22 4.48
CA ALA A 238 -9.71 12.34 3.53
C ALA A 238 -9.53 10.86 3.88
N MET A 239 -8.38 10.46 4.43
CA MET A 239 -8.16 9.11 4.93
C MET A 239 -8.53 9.05 6.41
N ILE A 240 -9.46 8.15 6.74
CA ILE A 240 -10.09 8.09 8.07
C ILE A 240 -10.00 6.68 8.66
N GLU A 241 -9.98 6.60 9.99
CA GLU A 241 -9.93 5.29 10.67
C GLU A 241 -11.21 4.48 10.47
N PRO A 242 -11.12 3.16 10.20
CA PRO A 242 -12.28 2.27 10.24
C PRO A 242 -12.90 2.19 11.66
N PRO A 243 -14.23 2.18 11.78
CA PRO A 243 -15.27 2.06 10.73
C PRO A 243 -15.88 3.39 10.25
N LEU A 244 -15.18 4.49 10.32
CA LEU A 244 -15.80 5.82 10.14
C LEU A 244 -16.00 6.24 8.68
N GLY A 245 -15.41 5.51 7.72
CA GLY A 245 -15.43 5.85 6.30
C GLY A 245 -15.95 4.74 5.39
N ILE A 246 -15.65 4.86 4.11
CA ILE A 246 -15.94 3.90 3.05
C ILE A 246 -14.64 3.29 2.49
N PRO A 247 -14.65 2.02 1.98
CA PRO A 247 -15.78 1.10 1.90
C PRO A 247 -16.14 0.49 3.25
N ASP A 248 -17.34 -0.08 3.37
CA ASP A 248 -17.72 -0.87 4.55
C ASP A 248 -16.87 -2.15 4.63
N MET A 249 -16.19 -2.37 5.76
CA MET A 249 -15.23 -3.47 5.90
C MET A 249 -15.87 -4.87 5.99
N PRO A 250 -16.99 -5.12 6.69
CA PRO A 250 -17.54 -6.46 6.81
C PRO A 250 -17.87 -7.13 5.48
N PRO A 251 -18.58 -6.51 4.52
CA PRO A 251 -18.86 -7.14 3.22
C PRO A 251 -17.58 -7.32 2.38
N LEU A 252 -16.61 -6.40 2.48
CA LEU A 252 -15.34 -6.50 1.80
C LEU A 252 -14.53 -7.72 2.31
N LEU A 253 -14.37 -7.83 3.64
CA LEU A 253 -13.64 -8.93 4.28
C LEU A 253 -14.30 -10.28 3.99
N ALA A 254 -15.64 -10.34 3.96
CA ALA A 254 -16.35 -11.54 3.57
C ALA A 254 -16.06 -11.96 2.11
N GLU A 255 -15.87 -10.99 1.20
CA GLU A 255 -15.49 -11.29 -0.18
C GLU A 255 -14.05 -11.79 -0.28
N ILE A 256 -13.12 -11.19 0.49
CA ILE A 256 -11.72 -11.65 0.59
C ILE A 256 -11.65 -13.07 1.16
N GLU A 257 -12.42 -13.39 2.20
CA GLU A 257 -12.46 -14.73 2.79
C GLU A 257 -12.91 -15.80 1.76
N ARG A 258 -13.80 -15.45 0.84
CA ARG A 258 -14.25 -16.35 -0.24
C ARG A 258 -13.15 -16.72 -1.24
N LEU A 259 -12.08 -15.93 -1.34
CA LEU A 259 -10.93 -16.27 -2.19
C LEU A 259 -10.24 -17.56 -1.72
N GLY A 260 -10.33 -17.89 -0.44
CA GLY A 260 -9.77 -19.13 0.12
C GLY A 260 -8.23 -19.14 0.16
N ILE A 261 -7.58 -17.99 0.05
CA ILE A 261 -6.13 -17.83 0.05
C ILE A 261 -5.64 -17.18 1.35
N ASP A 262 -4.39 -17.40 1.71
CA ASP A 262 -3.70 -16.60 2.72
C ASP A 262 -3.28 -15.27 2.08
N VAL A 263 -3.64 -14.14 2.69
CA VAL A 263 -3.35 -12.80 2.15
C VAL A 263 -2.94 -11.85 3.27
N PHE A 264 -1.97 -10.99 2.99
CA PHE A 264 -1.64 -9.86 3.84
C PHE A 264 -2.67 -8.74 3.67
N ALA A 265 -3.07 -8.15 4.78
CA ALA A 265 -3.99 -7.03 4.84
C ALA A 265 -3.40 -5.96 5.77
N ILE A 266 -2.73 -5.00 5.18
CA ILE A 266 -2.04 -3.95 5.92
C ILE A 266 -3.00 -2.78 6.11
N VAL A 267 -3.19 -2.40 7.36
CA VAL A 267 -3.99 -1.22 7.70
C VAL A 267 -3.17 0.02 7.41
N GLU A 268 -3.74 0.88 6.60
CA GLU A 268 -3.16 2.16 6.26
C GLU A 268 -4.16 3.30 6.48
N GLN A 269 -3.64 4.41 6.99
CA GLN A 269 -4.30 5.69 7.04
C GLN A 269 -3.26 6.77 6.77
N ASP A 270 -3.31 7.37 5.58
CA ASP A 270 -2.39 8.46 5.26
C ASP A 270 -2.60 9.62 6.23
N MET A 271 -1.56 9.92 6.99
CA MET A 271 -1.55 11.00 8.00
C MET A 271 -0.23 11.77 7.89
N TYR A 272 -0.16 12.78 7.03
CA TYR A 272 1.03 13.62 6.91
C TYR A 272 0.67 15.09 6.66
N PRO A 273 1.17 16.02 7.50
CA PRO A 273 1.86 15.79 8.77
C PRO A 273 0.94 15.17 9.82
N CYS A 274 1.50 14.50 10.84
CA CYS A 274 0.75 13.82 11.88
C CYS A 274 1.18 14.23 13.27
N GLU A 275 0.20 14.45 14.15
CA GLU A 275 0.46 14.65 15.58
C GLU A 275 1.01 13.37 16.21
N ALA A 276 2.12 13.48 16.93
CA ALA A 276 2.88 12.33 17.41
C ALA A 276 2.08 11.30 18.25
N ASP A 277 1.04 11.73 18.95
CA ASP A 277 0.25 10.88 19.85
C ASP A 277 -1.06 10.37 19.21
N ALA A 278 -1.34 10.73 17.93
CA ALA A 278 -2.55 10.33 17.24
C ALA A 278 -2.54 8.84 16.76
N PRO A 279 -1.43 8.29 16.24
CA PRO A 279 -1.45 6.97 15.59
C PRO A 279 -1.80 5.82 16.52
N LEU A 280 -1.18 5.72 17.69
CA LEU A 280 -1.35 4.58 18.58
C LEU A 280 -2.81 4.35 19.03
N PRO A 281 -3.58 5.37 19.48
CA PRO A 281 -5.00 5.19 19.78
C PRO A 281 -5.83 4.76 18.58
N ILE A 282 -5.57 5.32 17.38
CA ILE A 282 -6.23 4.97 16.13
C ILE A 282 -5.96 3.50 15.80
N ALA A 283 -4.69 3.09 15.76
CA ALA A 283 -4.28 1.73 15.46
C ALA A 283 -4.95 0.68 16.38
N LYS A 284 -5.06 0.98 17.69
CA LYS A 284 -5.74 0.10 18.63
C LYS A 284 -7.24 -0.03 18.36
N ARG A 285 -7.93 1.09 18.05
CA ARG A 285 -9.36 1.08 17.72
C ARG A 285 -9.62 0.32 16.43
N THR A 286 -8.82 0.59 15.39
CA THR A 286 -8.92 -0.08 14.10
C THR A 286 -8.69 -1.58 14.22
N GLN A 287 -7.66 -2.00 14.95
CA GLN A 287 -7.36 -3.42 15.19
C GLN A 287 -8.50 -4.12 15.94
N SER A 288 -9.06 -3.47 16.97
CA SER A 288 -10.23 -3.98 17.70
C SER A 288 -11.48 -4.11 16.82
N TYR A 289 -11.70 -3.12 15.94
CA TYR A 289 -12.81 -3.15 14.98
C TYR A 289 -12.64 -4.29 13.98
N LEU A 290 -11.48 -4.47 13.36
CA LEU A 290 -11.21 -5.57 12.44
C LEU A 290 -11.40 -6.93 13.12
N GLY A 291 -11.00 -7.07 14.39
CA GLY A 291 -11.29 -8.25 15.20
C GLY A 291 -12.80 -8.53 15.31
N SER A 292 -13.62 -7.49 15.48
CA SER A 292 -15.10 -7.63 15.50
C SER A 292 -15.70 -8.01 14.14
N CYS A 293 -14.98 -7.74 13.05
CA CYS A 293 -15.36 -8.16 11.69
C CYS A 293 -14.94 -9.59 11.35
N GLY A 294 -14.39 -10.35 12.32
CA GLY A 294 -13.98 -11.74 12.13
C GLY A 294 -12.53 -11.93 11.68
N VAL A 295 -11.76 -10.86 11.57
CA VAL A 295 -10.32 -10.96 11.30
C VAL A 295 -9.59 -11.28 12.61
N PRO A 296 -8.93 -12.45 12.75
CA PRO A 296 -8.34 -12.84 14.01
C PRO A 296 -7.22 -11.91 14.43
N SER A 297 -7.31 -11.38 15.64
CA SER A 297 -6.18 -10.77 16.34
C SER A 297 -5.23 -11.87 16.81
N VAL A 298 -4.04 -11.93 16.23
CA VAL A 298 -3.09 -13.03 16.49
C VAL A 298 -2.40 -12.92 17.85
N ARG A 299 -2.39 -11.73 18.50
CA ARG A 299 -1.61 -11.50 19.73
C ARG A 299 -2.36 -11.54 21.06
N PHE A 300 -3.69 -11.64 21.05
CA PHE A 300 -4.49 -11.60 22.28
C PHE A 300 -5.24 -12.90 22.61
N ASN A 301 -4.74 -14.04 22.07
CA ASN A 301 -5.22 -15.39 22.44
C ASN A 301 -4.27 -16.06 23.42
#